data_2d816e2860a76c2ebfb054e454e7a84d
#
_entry.id   2d816e2860a76c2ebfb054e454e7a84d
#
_cell.length_a   1.000
_cell.length_b   1.000
_cell.length_c   1.000
_cell.angle_alpha   90.00
_cell.angle_beta   90.00
_cell.angle_gamma   90.00
#
_symmetry.space_group_name_H-M   'P 1'
#
loop_
_entity.id
_entity.type
_entity.pdbx_description
1 polymer ?
#
loop_
_entity_poly.entity_id
_entity_poly.type
_entity_poly.pdbx_seq_one_letter_code
_entity_poly.pdbx_strand_id
1 'polypeptide(L)'
;MKEIERKYLVNDDTFIAQAYSSSRIAQGYLCARRVTARVRIYGDKGFITFKGKSKDRGLSRFEFEREIPVRCAERLLSLCSGTVEKIRHLVEHEGYTWEVDEFKGNNEGLIVAEVEM
;
A
#
# COMPACT_ATOMS: atom_id res chain seq x y z
N MET A 1 15.01 17.52 6.66
CA MET A 1 14.04 17.91 5.62
C MET A 1 12.68 17.35 5.96
N LYS A 2 11.66 18.17 5.91
CA LYS A 2 10.30 17.73 6.19
C LYS A 2 9.67 17.15 4.92
N GLU A 3 9.22 15.92 5.00
CA GLU A 3 8.41 15.33 3.95
C GLU A 3 6.95 15.66 4.25
N ILE A 4 6.25 16.19 3.26
CA ILE A 4 4.82 16.48 3.38
C ILE A 4 4.08 15.54 2.46
N GLU A 5 3.21 14.72 3.06
CA GLU A 5 2.34 13.81 2.33
C GLU A 5 0.94 14.36 2.29
N ARG A 6 0.30 14.34 1.14
CA ARG A 6 -1.08 14.78 0.97
C ARG A 6 -1.90 13.73 0.27
N LYS A 7 -3.13 13.54 0.74
CA LYS A 7 -4.08 12.57 0.21
C LYS A 7 -5.34 13.26 -0.25
N TYR A 8 -5.87 12.83 -1.39
CA TYR A 8 -7.09 13.39 -1.98
C TYR A 8 -8.01 12.28 -2.45
N LEU A 9 -9.31 12.49 -2.31
CA LEU A 9 -10.31 11.66 -2.97
C LEU A 9 -10.46 12.14 -4.41
N VAL A 10 -10.50 11.20 -5.34
CA VAL A 10 -10.60 11.50 -6.77
C VAL A 10 -11.96 11.04 -7.26
N ASN A 11 -12.69 11.93 -7.94
CA ASN A 11 -14.06 11.69 -8.38
C ASN A 11 -14.15 11.03 -9.76
N ASP A 12 -13.06 10.97 -10.50
CA ASP A 12 -13.06 10.38 -11.84
C ASP A 12 -11.75 9.65 -12.10
N ASP A 13 -11.66 8.98 -13.24
CA ASP A 13 -10.50 8.17 -13.62
C ASP A 13 -9.59 8.85 -14.63
N THR A 14 -9.71 10.16 -14.80
CA THR A 14 -8.92 10.90 -15.79
C THR A 14 -7.43 10.75 -15.56
N PHE A 15 -7.00 10.76 -14.30
CA PHE A 15 -5.59 10.60 -13.93
C PHE A 15 -5.05 9.22 -14.30
N ILE A 16 -5.88 8.20 -14.24
CA ILE A 16 -5.47 6.83 -14.54
C ILE A 16 -5.03 6.69 -15.98
N ALA A 17 -5.71 7.38 -16.89
CA ALA A 17 -5.35 7.37 -18.31
C ALA A 17 -3.97 7.99 -18.59
N GLN A 18 -3.45 8.81 -17.66
CA GLN A 18 -2.16 9.47 -17.79
C GLN A 18 -1.04 8.70 -17.07
N ALA A 19 -1.33 7.57 -16.47
CA ALA A 19 -0.36 6.82 -15.71
C ALA A 19 0.73 6.25 -16.60
N TYR A 20 1.99 6.39 -16.17
CA TYR A 20 3.11 5.77 -16.87
C TYR A 20 3.45 4.38 -16.30
N SER A 21 2.86 4.02 -15.18
CA SER A 21 3.05 2.73 -14.54
C SER A 21 1.81 2.36 -13.75
N SER A 22 1.43 1.09 -13.83
CA SER A 22 0.29 0.58 -13.06
C SER A 22 0.66 -0.79 -12.51
N SER A 23 0.45 -0.99 -11.20
CA SER A 23 0.78 -2.24 -10.53
C SER A 23 -0.33 -2.65 -9.59
N ARG A 24 -0.66 -3.94 -9.61
CA ARG A 24 -1.63 -4.50 -8.68
C ARG A 24 -0.99 -4.64 -7.31
N ILE A 25 -1.74 -4.24 -6.28
CA ILE A 25 -1.35 -4.43 -4.89
C ILE A 25 -2.45 -5.21 -4.19
N ALA A 26 -2.08 -6.28 -3.50
CA ALA A 26 -2.96 -7.03 -2.62
C ALA A 26 -2.27 -7.14 -1.27
N GLN A 27 -2.96 -6.78 -0.19
CA GLN A 27 -2.34 -6.77 1.12
C GLN A 27 -3.33 -7.13 2.21
N GLY A 28 -2.80 -7.64 3.31
CA GLY A 28 -3.58 -7.98 4.48
C GLY A 28 -2.70 -8.09 5.71
N TYR A 29 -3.33 -8.16 6.88
CA TYR A 29 -2.64 -8.27 8.15
C TYR A 29 -2.88 -9.65 8.76
N LEU A 30 -1.79 -10.28 9.22
CA LEU A 30 -1.85 -11.58 9.90
C LEU A 30 -2.13 -11.43 11.39
N CYS A 31 -1.57 -10.39 12.00
CA CYS A 31 -1.84 -10.08 13.40
C CYS A 31 -1.65 -8.58 13.61
N ALA A 32 -2.28 -8.05 14.67
CA ALA A 32 -2.29 -6.62 14.93
C ALA A 32 -2.24 -6.27 16.41
N ARG A 33 -1.58 -7.08 17.23
CA ARG A 33 -1.44 -6.79 18.66
C ARG A 33 -0.17 -5.98 18.91
N ARG A 34 0.81 -6.56 19.60
CA ARG A 34 2.09 -5.89 19.89
C ARG A 34 2.96 -5.74 18.66
N VAL A 35 2.85 -6.71 17.76
CA VAL A 35 3.56 -6.69 16.48
C VAL A 35 2.53 -6.83 15.39
N THR A 36 2.60 -5.94 14.42
CA THR A 36 1.77 -6.00 13.23
C THR A 36 2.55 -6.72 12.13
N ALA A 37 1.96 -7.75 11.55
CA ALA A 37 2.53 -8.45 10.41
C ALA A 37 1.65 -8.19 9.19
N ARG A 38 2.19 -7.49 8.21
CA ARG A 38 1.50 -7.20 6.95
C ARG A 38 2.12 -8.00 5.83
N VAL A 39 1.27 -8.65 5.03
CA VAL A 39 1.68 -9.30 3.79
C VAL A 39 1.20 -8.45 2.63
N ARG A 40 2.07 -8.24 1.65
CA ARG A 40 1.74 -7.46 0.46
C ARG A 40 2.27 -8.14 -0.78
N ILE A 41 1.45 -8.18 -1.82
CA ILE A 41 1.89 -8.47 -3.18
C ILE A 41 1.88 -7.15 -3.93
N TYR A 42 3.01 -6.79 -4.51
CA TYR A 42 3.14 -5.59 -5.32
C TYR A 42 3.65 -6.02 -6.70
N GLY A 43 2.76 -5.98 -7.69
CA GLY A 43 3.07 -6.49 -9.02
C GLY A 43 3.35 -7.99 -8.97
N ASP A 44 4.59 -8.37 -9.25
CA ASP A 44 5.04 -9.77 -9.26
C ASP A 44 5.92 -10.12 -8.06
N LYS A 45 5.95 -9.28 -7.03
CA LYS A 45 6.77 -9.49 -5.84
C LYS A 45 5.92 -9.58 -4.58
N GLY A 46 6.37 -10.41 -3.65
CA GLY A 46 5.74 -10.54 -2.35
C GLY A 46 6.63 -9.98 -1.25
N PHE A 47 6.01 -9.40 -0.22
CA PHE A 47 6.72 -8.81 0.91
C PHE A 47 6.01 -9.14 2.21
N ILE A 48 6.79 -9.36 3.26
CA ILE A 48 6.26 -9.42 4.62
C ILE A 48 6.92 -8.31 5.44
N THR A 49 6.10 -7.56 6.18
CA THR A 49 6.57 -6.43 6.98
C THR A 49 6.11 -6.62 8.41
N PHE A 50 7.05 -6.55 9.34
CA PHE A 50 6.78 -6.58 10.77
C PHE A 50 7.01 -5.20 11.34
N LYS A 51 6.04 -4.70 12.11
CA LYS A 51 6.14 -3.41 12.80
C LYS A 51 5.82 -3.62 14.26
N GLY A 52 6.75 -3.25 15.13
CA GLY A 52 6.57 -3.29 16.57
C GLY A 52 6.07 -1.96 17.09
N LYS A 53 5.35 -1.99 18.22
CA LYS A 53 4.95 -0.76 18.89
C LYS A 53 6.16 -0.09 19.52
N SER A 54 6.21 1.23 19.38
CA SER A 54 7.21 2.04 20.04
C SER A 54 7.01 2.04 21.56
N LYS A 55 8.11 1.96 22.32
CA LYS A 55 8.08 2.06 23.78
C LYS A 55 8.22 3.51 24.26
N ASP A 56 8.61 4.42 23.40
CA ASP A 56 8.96 5.79 23.75
C ASP A 56 8.05 6.80 23.04
N ARG A 57 6.74 6.59 23.16
CA ARG A 57 5.68 7.48 22.66
C ARG A 57 5.74 7.72 21.16
N GLY A 58 6.17 6.72 20.40
CA GLY A 58 6.20 6.80 18.97
C GLY A 58 7.47 7.41 18.37
N LEU A 59 8.48 7.67 19.21
CA LEU A 59 9.74 8.24 18.75
C LEU A 59 10.64 7.20 18.06
N SER A 60 10.51 5.93 18.42
CA SER A 60 11.21 4.86 17.73
C SER A 60 10.26 3.71 17.43
N ARG A 61 10.41 3.10 16.27
CA ARG A 61 9.64 1.95 15.86
C ARG A 61 10.55 0.89 15.31
N PHE A 62 10.32 -0.35 15.75
CA PHE A 62 10.90 -1.48 15.07
C PHE A 62 10.14 -1.72 13.78
N GLU A 63 10.88 -1.82 12.68
CA GLU A 63 10.31 -2.19 11.39
C GLU A 63 11.28 -3.13 10.68
N PHE A 64 10.75 -4.22 10.18
CA PHE A 64 11.52 -5.21 9.43
C PHE A 64 10.71 -5.64 8.23
N GLU A 65 11.29 -5.52 7.04
CA GLU A 65 10.63 -5.94 5.81
C GLU A 65 11.53 -6.90 5.05
N ARG A 66 10.92 -7.92 4.47
CA ARG A 66 11.61 -8.92 3.68
C ARG A 66 10.79 -9.31 2.46
N GLU A 67 11.47 -9.45 1.33
CA GLU A 67 10.85 -10.00 0.14
C GLU A 67 10.69 -11.51 0.32
N ILE A 68 9.52 -12.04 -0.08
CA ILE A 68 9.19 -13.46 -0.04
C ILE A 68 8.67 -13.87 -1.41
N PRO A 69 8.72 -15.17 -1.75
CA PRO A 69 8.11 -15.63 -3.01
C PRO A 69 6.64 -15.28 -3.08
N VAL A 70 6.16 -14.89 -4.26
CA VAL A 70 4.76 -14.52 -4.46
C VAL A 70 3.81 -15.60 -4.00
N ARG A 71 4.11 -16.86 -4.29
CA ARG A 71 3.26 -17.98 -3.86
C ARG A 71 3.14 -18.08 -2.35
N CYS A 72 4.21 -17.71 -1.61
CA CYS A 72 4.15 -17.68 -0.15
C CYS A 72 3.29 -16.52 0.32
N ALA A 73 3.41 -15.36 -0.32
CA ALA A 73 2.57 -14.21 -0.02
C ALA A 73 1.10 -14.51 -0.26
N GLU A 74 0.77 -15.20 -1.35
CA GLU A 74 -0.60 -15.60 -1.65
C GLU A 74 -1.17 -16.51 -0.58
N ARG A 75 -0.40 -17.47 -0.11
CA ARG A 75 -0.82 -18.35 0.98
C ARG A 75 -1.05 -17.60 2.27
N LEU A 76 -0.16 -16.68 2.61
CA LEU A 76 -0.29 -15.86 3.80
C LEU A 76 -1.50 -14.94 3.73
N LEU A 77 -1.78 -14.38 2.55
CA LEU A 77 -2.96 -13.56 2.34
C LEU A 77 -4.25 -14.34 2.58
N SER A 78 -4.26 -15.63 2.21
CA SER A 78 -5.45 -16.46 2.44
C SER A 78 -5.76 -16.68 3.92
N LEU A 79 -4.78 -16.46 4.80
CA LEU A 79 -4.96 -16.56 6.24
C LEU A 79 -5.38 -15.25 6.89
N CYS A 80 -5.35 -14.15 6.13
CA CYS A 80 -5.75 -12.84 6.65
C CYS A 80 -7.26 -12.74 6.73
N SER A 81 -7.76 -12.09 7.79
CA SER A 81 -9.20 -11.92 7.99
C SER A 81 -9.81 -10.88 7.06
N GLY A 82 -9.02 -10.02 6.49
CA GLY A 82 -9.47 -9.02 5.53
C GLY A 82 -8.31 -8.63 4.63
N THR A 83 -8.58 -8.56 3.33
CA THR A 83 -7.57 -8.15 2.37
C THR A 83 -8.06 -6.93 1.60
N VAL A 84 -7.11 -6.09 1.21
CA VAL A 84 -7.38 -4.93 0.37
C VAL A 84 -6.67 -5.17 -0.97
N GLU A 85 -7.43 -5.01 -2.05
CA GLU A 85 -6.88 -5.07 -3.39
C GLU A 85 -7.05 -3.72 -4.06
N LYS A 86 -5.99 -3.27 -4.73
CA LYS A 86 -6.01 -2.01 -5.46
C LYS A 86 -5.00 -2.06 -6.59
N ILE A 87 -5.18 -1.14 -7.54
CA ILE A 87 -4.20 -0.92 -8.59
C ILE A 87 -3.58 0.44 -8.32
N ARG A 88 -2.26 0.48 -8.18
CA ARG A 88 -1.52 1.73 -8.00
C ARG A 88 -1.05 2.22 -9.33
N HIS A 89 -1.50 3.41 -9.71
CA HIS A 89 -1.07 4.09 -10.91
C HIS A 89 -0.11 5.21 -10.54
N LEU A 90 1.01 5.29 -11.24
CA LEU A 90 1.96 6.37 -11.03
C LEU A 90 1.76 7.42 -12.12
N VAL A 91 1.51 8.64 -11.69
CA VAL A 91 1.20 9.76 -12.58
C VAL A 91 2.13 10.92 -12.28
N GLU A 92 2.80 11.44 -13.31
CA GLU A 92 3.58 12.67 -13.19
C GLU A 92 2.67 13.87 -13.43
N HIS A 93 2.63 14.78 -12.46
CA HIS A 93 1.80 15.97 -12.56
C HIS A 93 2.46 17.12 -11.80
N GLU A 94 2.66 18.22 -12.48
CA GLU A 94 3.24 19.44 -11.91
C GLU A 94 4.58 19.22 -11.21
N GLY A 95 5.43 18.35 -11.77
CA GLY A 95 6.75 18.06 -11.23
C GLY A 95 6.79 17.08 -10.08
N TYR A 96 5.65 16.51 -9.69
CA TYR A 96 5.57 15.52 -8.63
C TYR A 96 5.06 14.19 -9.15
N THR A 97 5.49 13.11 -8.49
CA THR A 97 4.94 11.79 -8.76
C THR A 97 3.77 11.54 -7.83
N TRP A 98 2.61 11.30 -8.42
CA TRP A 98 1.39 10.97 -7.68
C TRP A 98 1.17 9.47 -7.71
N GLU A 99 0.82 8.93 -6.56
CA GLU A 99 0.33 7.56 -6.45
C GLU A 99 -1.19 7.60 -6.41
N VAL A 100 -1.82 7.09 -7.46
CA VAL A 100 -3.28 7.06 -7.56
C VAL A 100 -3.74 5.63 -7.40
N ASP A 101 -4.37 5.33 -6.28
CA ASP A 101 -4.82 3.99 -5.94
C ASP A 101 -6.29 3.83 -6.30
N GLU A 102 -6.55 2.93 -7.23
CA GLU A 102 -7.89 2.54 -7.65
C GLU A 102 -8.24 1.26 -6.92
N PHE A 103 -9.17 1.34 -5.97
CA PHE A 103 -9.53 0.20 -5.14
C PHE A 103 -10.45 -0.76 -5.86
N LYS A 104 -10.31 -2.04 -5.58
CA LYS A 104 -11.08 -3.13 -6.15
C LYS A 104 -11.81 -3.90 -5.05
N GLY A 105 -12.63 -4.87 -5.43
CA GLY A 105 -13.36 -5.68 -4.46
C GLY A 105 -14.40 -4.89 -3.69
N ASN A 106 -14.38 -5.01 -2.37
CA ASN A 106 -15.36 -4.36 -1.50
C ASN A 106 -15.30 -2.82 -1.53
N ASN A 107 -14.18 -2.27 -1.98
CA ASN A 107 -13.98 -0.82 -2.03
C ASN A 107 -13.99 -0.29 -3.45
N GLU A 108 -14.54 -1.05 -4.39
CA GLU A 108 -14.60 -0.63 -5.79
C GLU A 108 -15.33 0.70 -5.93
N GLY A 109 -14.75 1.58 -6.74
CA GLY A 109 -15.25 2.94 -6.90
C GLY A 109 -14.47 3.98 -6.10
N LEU A 110 -13.70 3.55 -5.11
CA LEU A 110 -12.86 4.47 -4.34
C LEU A 110 -11.53 4.69 -5.08
N ILE A 111 -11.17 5.95 -5.26
CA ILE A 111 -9.89 6.34 -5.86
C ILE A 111 -9.23 7.36 -4.93
N VAL A 112 -8.01 7.08 -4.51
CA VAL A 112 -7.26 7.95 -3.60
C VAL A 112 -5.94 8.34 -4.27
N ALA A 113 -5.69 9.63 -4.37
CA ALA A 113 -4.42 10.15 -4.88
C ALA A 113 -3.57 10.64 -3.73
N GLU A 114 -2.30 10.28 -3.74
CA GLU A 114 -1.35 10.62 -2.70
C GLU A 114 -0.08 11.18 -3.34
N VAL A 115 0.45 12.22 -2.75
CA VAL A 115 1.68 12.87 -3.22
C VAL A 115 2.55 13.27 -2.03
N GLU A 116 3.86 13.06 -2.17
CA GLU A 116 4.85 13.57 -1.24
C GLU A 116 5.49 14.82 -1.84
N MET A 117 5.49 15.86 -1.07
CA MET A 117 6.07 17.15 -1.47
C MET A 117 7.31 17.47 -0.66
#